data_149b0681f7d1ef206fc5b61bb776216f
#
_entry.id   149b0681f7d1ef206fc5b61bb776216f
#
_cell.length_a   1.000
_cell.length_b   1.000
_cell.length_c   1.000
_cell.angle_alpha   90.00
_cell.angle_beta   90.00
_cell.angle_gamma   90.00
#
_symmetry.space_group_name_H-M   'P 1'
#
loop_
_entity.id
_entity.type
_entity.pdbx_description
1 polymer ?
#
loop_
_entity_poly.entity_id
_entity_poly.type
_entity_poly.pdbx_seq_one_letter_code
_entity_poly.pdbx_strand_id
1 'polypeptide(L)'
;MSKFFSSLLILAWLLQGATTFAQKAADVSKLDPAMAASKAGAANLDWHDVTTWGIEGRILPDQERLRWFDRLPSSAESKVSKSVWSLSRDSAGMMVRFKTDSTAISVHYKLRKNSLAMPHMPATGMSGVDLYARDTDGKWKWVQVTKPAEQEVQAEIINGLSPGLREYAAYLPLYNGVEFMSLGVAKGAKFEGLAPRVKPIVFYGTSITHGACASRPGMVHTNILGRKLDMPIVNLGFSGNGRMDREVGDYLCQVDAAAYVIDCLPNMQPADVTAKCIPLVKQIRSARNSTPIILVEDRRFTNDWILPAKHKFHTDNHAALRAAYESLLEQGITNLHYIHGDHLYGDDTEGATDASHANDLGFMRQALVFEPVLRKALGR
;
A
#
# COMPACT_ATOMS: atom_id res chain seq x y z
N MET A 1 -20.52 83.23 -23.38
CA MET A 1 -21.10 82.79 -22.12
C MET A 1 -21.85 81.49 -22.44
N SER A 2 -21.24 80.34 -22.31
CA SER A 2 -21.84 79.06 -22.58
C SER A 2 -21.64 78.19 -21.38
N LYS A 3 -22.74 77.70 -20.80
CA LYS A 3 -22.78 76.77 -19.65
C LYS A 3 -22.70 75.39 -20.16
N PHE A 4 -21.63 74.68 -19.78
CA PHE A 4 -21.51 73.22 -19.96
C PHE A 4 -22.28 72.51 -18.85
N PHE A 5 -23.26 71.72 -19.22
CA PHE A 5 -23.88 70.74 -18.32
C PHE A 5 -23.20 69.37 -18.55
N SER A 6 -22.50 68.91 -17.58
CA SER A 6 -21.97 67.55 -17.55
C SER A 6 -23.02 66.61 -16.99
N SER A 7 -23.52 65.74 -17.83
CA SER A 7 -24.39 64.62 -17.42
C SER A 7 -23.56 63.45 -16.91
N LEU A 8 -23.62 63.16 -15.63
CA LEU A 8 -23.01 61.99 -15.01
C LEU A 8 -23.95 60.78 -15.25
N LEU A 9 -23.59 59.92 -16.16
CA LEU A 9 -24.23 58.61 -16.32
C LEU A 9 -23.66 57.64 -15.26
N ILE A 10 -24.47 57.36 -14.23
CA ILE A 10 -24.22 56.32 -13.23
C ILE A 10 -24.58 54.99 -13.88
N LEU A 11 -23.55 54.21 -14.25
CA LEU A 11 -23.71 52.86 -14.73
C LEU A 11 -23.82 51.94 -13.49
N ALA A 12 -25.05 51.60 -13.08
CA ALA A 12 -25.31 50.61 -12.06
C ALA A 12 -25.05 49.22 -12.65
N TRP A 13 -23.88 48.65 -12.34
CA TRP A 13 -23.62 47.23 -12.58
C TRP A 13 -24.43 46.41 -11.54
N LEU A 14 -25.49 45.78 -12.00
CA LEU A 14 -26.15 44.71 -11.31
C LEU A 14 -25.18 43.53 -11.19
N LEU A 15 -24.52 43.40 -10.06
CA LEU A 15 -23.90 42.16 -9.64
C LEU A 15 -24.99 41.13 -9.42
N GLN A 16 -25.37 40.43 -10.48
CA GLN A 16 -26.07 39.15 -10.33
C GLN A 16 -25.09 38.17 -9.72
N GLY A 17 -25.19 38.00 -8.42
CA GLY A 17 -24.53 36.90 -7.71
C GLY A 17 -24.99 35.58 -8.34
N ALA A 18 -24.13 34.98 -9.17
CA ALA A 18 -24.29 33.60 -9.59
C ALA A 18 -24.17 32.74 -8.33
N THR A 19 -25.31 32.45 -7.71
CA THR A 19 -25.41 31.32 -6.76
C THR A 19 -25.12 30.08 -7.57
N THR A 20 -23.84 29.66 -7.59
CA THR A 20 -23.47 28.30 -7.98
C THR A 20 -24.19 27.36 -7.01
N PHE A 21 -25.32 26.84 -7.42
CA PHE A 21 -25.88 25.65 -6.80
C PHE A 21 -24.83 24.57 -7.01
N ALA A 22 -23.96 24.33 -6.01
CA ALA A 22 -23.20 23.11 -5.95
C ALA A 22 -24.23 21.98 -6.00
N GLN A 23 -24.35 21.36 -7.15
CA GLN A 23 -25.26 20.23 -7.34
C GLN A 23 -24.80 19.18 -6.33
N LYS A 24 -25.60 18.97 -5.29
CA LYS A 24 -25.32 17.99 -4.26
C LYS A 24 -25.11 16.67 -4.98
N ALA A 25 -23.92 16.09 -4.88
CA ALA A 25 -23.62 14.82 -5.52
C ALA A 25 -24.77 13.84 -5.23
N ALA A 26 -25.27 13.15 -6.25
CA ALA A 26 -26.34 12.20 -6.08
C ALA A 26 -25.94 11.20 -4.99
N ASP A 27 -26.84 10.97 -4.04
CA ASP A 27 -26.64 9.96 -3.02
C ASP A 27 -26.70 8.58 -3.67
N VAL A 28 -25.53 8.08 -4.02
CA VAL A 28 -25.37 6.83 -4.77
C VAL A 28 -26.03 5.65 -4.03
N SER A 29 -26.13 5.71 -2.69
CA SER A 29 -26.78 4.67 -1.89
C SER A 29 -28.27 4.53 -2.18
N LYS A 30 -28.91 5.60 -2.71
CA LYS A 30 -30.31 5.58 -3.14
C LYS A 30 -30.50 5.01 -4.54
N LEU A 31 -29.44 5.08 -5.37
CA LEU A 31 -29.44 4.56 -6.73
C LEU A 31 -29.04 3.09 -6.76
N ASP A 32 -28.01 2.75 -5.97
CA ASP A 32 -27.50 1.39 -5.82
C ASP A 32 -27.09 1.15 -4.35
N PRO A 33 -27.92 0.43 -3.58
CA PRO A 33 -27.63 0.12 -2.18
C PRO A 33 -26.32 -0.66 -1.96
N ALA A 34 -25.84 -1.39 -2.97
CA ALA A 34 -24.56 -2.08 -2.90
C ALA A 34 -23.36 -1.12 -2.86
N MET A 35 -23.54 0.13 -3.31
CA MET A 35 -22.52 1.18 -3.25
C MET A 35 -22.59 2.03 -1.96
N ALA A 36 -23.54 1.76 -1.07
CA ALA A 36 -23.68 2.47 0.20
C ALA A 36 -22.44 2.21 1.10
N ALA A 37 -22.19 3.18 2.01
CA ALA A 37 -21.23 2.98 3.09
C ALA A 37 -21.59 1.72 3.90
N SER A 38 -20.57 1.03 4.40
CA SER A 38 -20.77 -0.11 5.27
C SER A 38 -21.49 0.32 6.56
N LYS A 39 -22.51 -0.44 6.96
CA LYS A 39 -23.30 -0.17 8.17
C LYS A 39 -22.88 -1.10 9.30
N ALA A 40 -23.12 -0.66 10.53
CA ALA A 40 -22.97 -1.50 11.70
C ALA A 40 -23.78 -2.79 11.55
N GLY A 41 -23.15 -3.92 11.85
CA GLY A 41 -23.78 -5.22 11.88
C GLY A 41 -24.65 -5.46 13.13
N ALA A 42 -25.06 -6.70 13.30
CA ALA A 42 -25.96 -7.12 14.37
C ALA A 42 -25.48 -6.72 15.78
N ALA A 43 -26.44 -6.50 16.68
CA ALA A 43 -26.18 -6.02 18.04
C ALA A 43 -25.53 -7.06 18.98
N ASN A 44 -25.38 -8.33 18.56
CA ASN A 44 -24.97 -9.42 19.45
C ASN A 44 -23.77 -10.17 18.88
N LEU A 45 -22.58 -9.53 18.97
CA LEU A 45 -21.33 -10.06 18.46
C LEU A 45 -20.34 -10.29 19.60
N ASP A 46 -19.49 -11.31 19.45
CA ASP A 46 -18.27 -11.48 20.23
C ASP A 46 -17.15 -10.72 19.52
N TRP A 47 -16.54 -9.73 20.20
CA TRP A 47 -15.49 -8.88 19.68
C TRP A 47 -14.12 -9.34 20.16
N HIS A 48 -13.17 -9.42 19.22
CA HIS A 48 -11.80 -9.87 19.45
C HIS A 48 -10.82 -8.77 19.06
N ASP A 49 -10.07 -8.25 20.03
CA ASP A 49 -9.03 -7.24 19.80
C ASP A 49 -7.84 -7.89 19.10
N VAL A 50 -7.49 -7.38 17.91
CA VAL A 50 -6.42 -7.96 17.07
C VAL A 50 -5.03 -7.86 17.72
N THR A 51 -4.84 -6.99 18.69
CA THR A 51 -3.57 -6.86 19.39
C THR A 51 -3.24 -8.07 20.26
N THR A 52 -4.23 -8.89 20.60
CA THR A 52 -4.06 -10.06 21.48
C THR A 52 -3.36 -11.25 20.81
N TRP A 53 -3.37 -11.33 19.47
CA TRP A 53 -2.65 -12.40 18.75
C TRP A 53 -1.63 -11.88 17.72
N GLY A 54 -1.62 -10.58 17.43
CA GLY A 54 -0.61 -9.94 16.61
C GLY A 54 -1.00 -9.71 15.15
N ILE A 55 -0.11 -9.05 14.40
CA ILE A 55 -0.29 -8.61 13.02
C ILE A 55 0.98 -8.83 12.22
N GLU A 56 0.85 -9.25 10.96
CA GLU A 56 1.94 -9.24 9.99
C GLU A 56 2.13 -7.82 9.42
N GLY A 57 3.32 -7.54 8.86
CA GLY A 57 3.62 -6.28 8.15
C GLY A 57 4.36 -5.23 8.97
N ARG A 58 4.60 -5.44 10.27
CA ARG A 58 5.50 -4.62 11.08
C ARG A 58 6.92 -5.20 11.06
N ILE A 59 7.93 -4.34 10.94
CA ILE A 59 9.31 -4.80 11.20
C ILE A 59 9.59 -4.81 12.70
N LEU A 60 10.50 -5.66 13.14
CA LEU A 60 11.00 -5.71 14.52
C LEU A 60 9.84 -5.69 15.56
N PRO A 61 8.97 -6.71 15.56
CA PRO A 61 7.71 -6.69 16.30
C PRO A 61 7.89 -6.51 17.81
N ASP A 62 9.05 -6.91 18.35
CA ASP A 62 9.37 -6.83 19.78
C ASP A 62 9.89 -5.45 20.22
N GLN A 63 10.17 -4.54 19.30
CA GLN A 63 10.61 -3.19 19.62
C GLN A 63 9.42 -2.27 19.92
N GLU A 64 9.63 -1.33 20.85
CA GLU A 64 8.64 -0.33 21.24
C GLU A 64 8.17 0.50 20.04
N ARG A 65 6.86 0.84 20.03
CA ARG A 65 6.22 1.68 19.02
C ARG A 65 5.46 2.83 19.65
N LEU A 66 5.42 3.95 18.95
CA LEU A 66 4.60 5.08 19.39
C LEU A 66 3.12 4.70 19.34
N ARG A 67 2.71 3.92 18.31
CA ARG A 67 1.38 3.30 18.19
C ARG A 67 1.52 1.86 17.76
N TRP A 68 0.67 1.01 18.27
CA TRP A 68 0.76 -0.43 18.01
C TRP A 68 0.75 -0.80 16.53
N PHE A 69 0.04 -0.03 15.69
CA PHE A 69 -0.08 -0.24 14.24
C PHE A 69 0.95 0.54 13.39
N ASP A 70 1.98 1.14 13.98
CA ASP A 70 3.06 1.77 13.22
C ASP A 70 3.97 0.71 12.59
N ARG A 71 4.40 0.91 11.32
CA ARG A 71 5.27 -0.05 10.59
C ARG A 71 6.71 -0.07 11.11
N LEU A 72 7.22 1.09 11.56
CA LEU A 72 8.55 1.23 12.15
C LEU A 72 8.47 1.34 13.68
N PRO A 73 9.53 0.93 14.41
CA PRO A 73 9.63 1.15 15.85
C PRO A 73 9.81 2.65 16.20
N SER A 74 9.50 3.04 17.43
CA SER A 74 9.60 4.43 17.91
C SER A 74 11.01 5.02 17.75
N SER A 75 12.05 4.18 17.88
CA SER A 75 13.44 4.57 17.66
C SER A 75 13.74 5.13 16.27
N ALA A 76 12.86 4.92 15.29
CA ALA A 76 13.02 5.44 13.94
C ALA A 76 12.67 6.93 13.83
N GLU A 77 11.87 7.49 14.73
CA GLU A 77 11.38 8.88 14.66
C GLU A 77 12.51 9.90 14.50
N SER A 78 13.59 9.72 15.29
CA SER A 78 14.74 10.64 15.27
C SER A 78 15.82 10.29 14.23
N LYS A 79 15.71 9.14 13.57
CA LYS A 79 16.76 8.61 12.68
C LYS A 79 16.41 8.76 11.19
N VAL A 80 15.19 8.42 10.82
CA VAL A 80 14.74 8.55 9.44
C VAL A 80 14.22 9.96 9.16
N SER A 81 14.04 10.32 7.87
CA SER A 81 13.45 11.62 7.53
C SER A 81 12.04 11.76 8.11
N LYS A 82 11.64 13.02 8.42
CA LYS A 82 10.28 13.30 8.94
C LYS A 82 9.17 12.76 8.02
N SER A 83 9.40 12.77 6.72
CA SER A 83 8.44 12.23 5.74
C SER A 83 8.34 10.71 5.82
N VAL A 84 9.47 10.00 5.88
CA VAL A 84 9.50 8.53 6.06
C VAL A 84 8.82 8.16 7.38
N TRP A 85 9.15 8.88 8.48
CA TRP A 85 8.49 8.64 9.77
C TRP A 85 6.97 8.83 9.68
N SER A 86 6.50 9.97 9.13
CA SER A 86 5.07 10.23 8.99
C SER A 86 4.34 9.15 8.17
N LEU A 87 4.95 8.71 7.05
CA LEU A 87 4.40 7.68 6.17
C LEU A 87 4.45 6.28 6.80
N SER A 88 5.44 6.00 7.66
CA SER A 88 5.54 4.71 8.35
C SER A 88 4.37 4.43 9.30
N ARG A 89 3.61 5.46 9.63
CA ARG A 89 2.43 5.39 10.50
C ARG A 89 1.13 5.09 9.76
N ASP A 90 1.18 4.95 8.44
CA ASP A 90 0.12 4.35 7.64
C ASP A 90 0.27 2.81 7.67
N SER A 91 -0.84 2.08 7.61
CA SER A 91 -0.86 0.64 7.89
C SER A 91 -0.64 -0.24 6.65
N ALA A 92 -0.03 0.32 5.59
CA ALA A 92 0.19 -0.39 4.32
C ALA A 92 0.91 -1.73 4.51
N GLY A 93 0.38 -2.79 3.91
CA GLY A 93 0.93 -4.14 3.99
C GLY A 93 0.66 -4.88 5.29
N MET A 94 0.07 -4.22 6.29
CA MET A 94 -0.34 -4.92 7.52
C MET A 94 -1.54 -5.82 7.27
N MET A 95 -1.54 -6.98 7.93
CA MET A 95 -2.58 -7.98 7.77
C MET A 95 -2.74 -8.79 9.06
N VAL A 96 -3.98 -8.98 9.51
CA VAL A 96 -4.33 -9.93 10.58
C VAL A 96 -4.89 -11.21 9.98
N ARG A 97 -4.55 -12.35 10.59
CA ARG A 97 -5.08 -13.65 10.21
C ARG A 97 -5.85 -14.27 11.37
N PHE A 98 -6.95 -14.94 11.03
CA PHE A 98 -7.80 -15.61 12.01
C PHE A 98 -8.60 -16.74 11.37
N LYS A 99 -9.16 -17.61 12.20
CA LYS A 99 -10.13 -18.63 11.79
C LYS A 99 -11.45 -18.43 12.52
N THR A 100 -12.55 -18.64 11.81
CA THR A 100 -13.89 -18.65 12.41
C THR A 100 -14.83 -19.53 11.58
N ASP A 101 -15.87 -20.07 12.24
CA ASP A 101 -17.01 -20.72 11.61
C ASP A 101 -18.25 -19.81 11.56
N SER A 102 -18.10 -18.54 11.95
CA SER A 102 -19.16 -17.55 11.89
C SER A 102 -19.71 -17.36 10.48
N THR A 103 -21.03 -17.23 10.39
CA THR A 103 -21.73 -16.92 9.13
C THR A 103 -21.75 -15.44 8.79
N ALA A 104 -21.25 -14.58 9.70
CA ALA A 104 -21.07 -13.15 9.49
C ALA A 104 -19.78 -12.68 10.14
N ILE A 105 -19.11 -11.69 9.52
CA ILE A 105 -17.90 -11.07 10.04
C ILE A 105 -18.09 -9.56 10.01
N SER A 106 -17.80 -8.92 11.16
CA SER A 106 -17.80 -7.49 11.35
C SER A 106 -16.43 -6.99 11.74
N VAL A 107 -16.19 -5.70 11.57
CA VAL A 107 -14.97 -5.03 12.02
C VAL A 107 -15.32 -3.72 12.72
N HIS A 108 -14.59 -3.42 13.79
CA HIS A 108 -14.59 -2.12 14.43
C HIS A 108 -13.15 -1.61 14.46
N TYR A 109 -12.89 -0.49 13.80
CA TYR A 109 -11.56 0.13 13.77
C TYR A 109 -11.64 1.64 13.75
N LYS A 110 -10.59 2.28 14.28
CA LYS A 110 -10.42 3.72 14.26
C LYS A 110 -9.21 4.11 13.42
N LEU A 111 -9.44 5.05 12.54
CA LEU A 111 -8.42 5.59 11.63
C LEU A 111 -7.69 6.76 12.29
N ARG A 112 -6.40 6.91 11.96
CA ARG A 112 -5.57 8.01 12.43
C ARG A 112 -5.96 9.35 11.78
N LYS A 113 -6.26 9.32 10.47
CA LYS A 113 -6.60 10.50 9.67
C LYS A 113 -8.11 10.56 9.48
N ASN A 114 -8.67 11.78 9.52
CA ASN A 114 -10.07 12.04 9.17
C ASN A 114 -10.30 12.14 7.65
N SER A 115 -9.25 12.35 6.83
CA SER A 115 -9.33 12.23 5.39
C SER A 115 -9.38 10.75 5.01
N LEU A 116 -10.45 10.32 4.35
CA LEU A 116 -10.72 8.91 4.07
C LEU A 116 -10.38 8.50 2.64
N ALA A 117 -10.25 9.47 1.72
CA ALA A 117 -9.96 9.27 0.31
C ALA A 117 -8.99 10.32 -0.20
N MET A 118 -8.39 10.07 -1.36
CA MET A 118 -7.59 11.03 -2.11
C MET A 118 -8.17 11.20 -3.52
N PRO A 119 -7.87 12.28 -4.27
CA PRO A 119 -8.42 12.50 -5.61
C PRO A 119 -8.23 11.32 -6.58
N HIS A 120 -7.17 10.55 -6.40
CA HIS A 120 -6.77 9.42 -7.23
C HIS A 120 -6.91 8.06 -6.51
N MET A 121 -7.52 8.04 -5.30
CA MET A 121 -7.63 6.81 -4.51
C MET A 121 -8.93 6.79 -3.69
N PRO A 122 -9.81 5.78 -3.89
CA PRO A 122 -11.07 5.71 -3.15
C PRO A 122 -10.85 5.41 -1.67
N ALA A 123 -11.86 5.68 -0.87
CA ALA A 123 -11.85 5.38 0.56
C ALA A 123 -11.62 3.89 0.86
N THR A 124 -12.08 3.00 -0.01
CA THR A 124 -11.85 1.55 0.09
C THR A 124 -10.36 1.18 0.05
N GLY A 125 -9.56 1.90 -0.75
CA GLY A 125 -8.11 1.68 -0.84
C GLY A 125 -7.34 2.43 0.23
N MET A 126 -7.63 3.74 0.39
CA MET A 126 -6.93 4.59 1.35
C MET A 126 -7.17 4.18 2.80
N SER A 127 -8.42 3.85 3.15
CA SER A 127 -8.93 3.74 4.52
C SER A 127 -9.71 2.47 4.83
N GLY A 128 -9.93 1.58 3.85
CA GLY A 128 -10.72 0.36 3.99
C GLY A 128 -9.94 -0.82 4.58
N VAL A 129 -10.67 -1.73 5.23
CA VAL A 129 -10.21 -3.07 5.62
C VAL A 129 -10.69 -4.06 4.58
N ASP A 130 -9.76 -4.86 4.02
CA ASP A 130 -9.99 -5.72 2.86
C ASP A 130 -9.86 -7.20 3.24
N LEU A 131 -10.96 -7.96 3.17
CA LEU A 131 -11.08 -9.32 3.66
C LEU A 131 -10.90 -10.34 2.54
N TYR A 132 -10.06 -11.34 2.82
CA TYR A 132 -9.85 -12.54 2.04
C TYR A 132 -10.16 -13.79 2.87
N ALA A 133 -10.51 -14.89 2.22
CA ALA A 133 -10.68 -16.20 2.83
C ALA A 133 -9.96 -17.28 2.02
N ARG A 134 -9.55 -18.38 2.67
CA ARG A 134 -9.11 -19.57 1.96
C ARG A 134 -10.31 -20.37 1.47
N ASP A 135 -10.26 -20.81 0.22
CA ASP A 135 -11.20 -21.76 -0.33
C ASP A 135 -10.85 -23.21 0.10
N THR A 136 -11.62 -24.17 -0.38
CA THR A 136 -11.42 -25.60 -0.10
C THR A 136 -10.08 -26.15 -0.59
N ASP A 137 -9.52 -25.52 -1.62
CA ASP A 137 -8.20 -25.86 -2.18
C ASP A 137 -7.05 -25.14 -1.47
N GLY A 138 -7.34 -24.40 -0.40
CA GLY A 138 -6.37 -23.61 0.35
C GLY A 138 -5.92 -22.31 -0.36
N LYS A 139 -6.59 -21.93 -1.44
CA LYS A 139 -6.26 -20.71 -2.19
C LYS A 139 -6.98 -19.50 -1.61
N TRP A 140 -6.29 -18.37 -1.54
CA TRP A 140 -6.87 -17.10 -1.13
C TRP A 140 -7.84 -16.57 -2.17
N LYS A 141 -9.08 -16.28 -1.74
CA LYS A 141 -10.13 -15.64 -2.53
C LYS A 141 -10.58 -14.37 -1.85
N TRP A 142 -10.88 -13.36 -2.63
CA TRP A 142 -11.45 -12.12 -2.14
C TRP A 142 -12.86 -12.34 -1.59
N VAL A 143 -13.19 -11.63 -0.52
CA VAL A 143 -14.49 -11.69 0.13
C VAL A 143 -15.21 -10.36 0.02
N GLN A 144 -14.67 -9.31 0.66
CA GLN A 144 -15.29 -7.98 0.70
C GLN A 144 -14.31 -6.94 1.24
N VAL A 145 -14.60 -5.66 1.00
CA VAL A 145 -13.87 -4.51 1.57
C VAL A 145 -14.84 -3.56 2.26
N THR A 146 -14.44 -2.96 3.39
CA THR A 146 -15.22 -1.91 4.03
C THR A 146 -15.21 -0.63 3.18
N LYS A 147 -16.30 0.12 3.26
CA LYS A 147 -16.51 1.42 2.59
C LYS A 147 -16.62 2.50 3.69
N PRO A 148 -15.49 2.99 4.23
CA PRO A 148 -15.52 3.94 5.34
C PRO A 148 -16.11 5.27 4.91
N ALA A 149 -17.02 5.79 5.74
CA ALA A 149 -17.61 7.11 5.61
C ALA A 149 -17.23 8.03 6.78
N GLU A 150 -16.66 7.46 7.84
CA GLU A 150 -16.25 8.14 9.06
C GLU A 150 -14.90 7.64 9.53
N GLN A 151 -14.26 8.37 10.45
CA GLN A 151 -12.95 8.03 11.00
C GLN A 151 -13.01 6.78 11.88
N GLU A 152 -14.09 6.59 12.60
CA GLU A 152 -14.37 5.38 13.35
C GLU A 152 -15.41 4.55 12.62
N VAL A 153 -15.04 3.33 12.26
CA VAL A 153 -15.82 2.45 11.41
C VAL A 153 -16.20 1.21 12.19
N GLN A 154 -17.48 1.04 12.46
CA GLN A 154 -18.05 -0.22 12.93
C GLN A 154 -18.97 -0.76 11.84
N ALA A 155 -18.58 -1.84 11.20
CA ALA A 155 -19.23 -2.31 9.99
C ALA A 155 -19.33 -3.82 9.93
N GLU A 156 -20.47 -4.33 9.46
CA GLU A 156 -20.53 -5.70 8.93
C GLU A 156 -19.78 -5.74 7.60
N ILE A 157 -18.73 -6.57 7.52
CA ILE A 157 -17.98 -6.76 6.27
C ILE A 157 -18.77 -7.69 5.35
N ILE A 158 -19.24 -8.80 5.89
CA ILE A 158 -19.94 -9.85 5.15
C ILE A 158 -20.92 -10.61 6.05
N ASN A 159 -22.01 -11.07 5.50
CA ASN A 159 -22.94 -12.01 6.12
C ASN A 159 -23.39 -13.08 5.11
N GLY A 160 -24.13 -14.07 5.57
CA GLY A 160 -24.63 -15.17 4.74
C GLY A 160 -23.53 -16.13 4.28
N LEU A 161 -22.40 -16.18 5.01
CA LEU A 161 -21.35 -17.17 4.75
C LEU A 161 -21.87 -18.59 5.01
N SER A 162 -21.44 -19.53 4.17
CA SER A 162 -21.70 -20.95 4.42
C SER A 162 -21.04 -21.38 5.73
N PRO A 163 -21.71 -22.19 6.57
CA PRO A 163 -21.14 -22.71 7.81
C PRO A 163 -19.84 -23.48 7.57
N GLY A 164 -18.95 -23.45 8.57
CA GLY A 164 -17.70 -24.19 8.57
C GLY A 164 -16.49 -23.35 8.92
N LEU A 165 -15.53 -23.96 9.60
CA LEU A 165 -14.30 -23.28 10.02
C LEU A 165 -13.44 -22.92 8.80
N ARG A 166 -13.09 -21.65 8.66
CA ARG A 166 -12.31 -21.14 7.53
C ARG A 166 -11.26 -20.13 8.01
N GLU A 167 -10.12 -20.10 7.33
CA GLU A 167 -9.07 -19.10 7.56
C GLU A 167 -9.36 -17.83 6.76
N TYR A 168 -9.19 -16.70 7.40
CA TYR A 168 -9.38 -15.36 6.86
C TYR A 168 -8.12 -14.52 7.02
N ALA A 169 -7.96 -13.53 6.13
CA ALA A 169 -6.94 -12.49 6.18
C ALA A 169 -7.59 -11.13 5.96
N ALA A 170 -7.44 -10.22 6.93
CA ALA A 170 -7.91 -8.85 6.83
C ALA A 170 -6.72 -7.91 6.65
N TYR A 171 -6.58 -7.32 5.45
CA TYR A 171 -5.57 -6.30 5.15
C TYR A 171 -6.03 -4.94 5.65
N LEU A 172 -5.09 -4.19 6.22
CA LEU A 172 -5.33 -2.86 6.77
C LEU A 172 -5.20 -1.77 5.70
N PRO A 173 -5.71 -0.54 5.99
CA PRO A 173 -5.63 0.62 5.10
C PRO A 173 -4.23 0.92 4.56
N LEU A 174 -4.16 1.41 3.31
CA LEU A 174 -2.88 1.70 2.64
C LEU A 174 -2.33 3.09 3.02
N TYR A 175 -3.16 4.15 2.96
CA TYR A 175 -2.74 5.54 3.17
C TYR A 175 -3.36 6.17 4.42
N ASN A 176 -3.87 5.34 5.33
CA ASN A 176 -4.32 5.74 6.66
C ASN A 176 -3.73 4.80 7.71
N GLY A 177 -3.46 5.32 8.90
CA GLY A 177 -3.05 4.52 10.05
C GLY A 177 -4.29 4.01 10.80
N VAL A 178 -4.15 2.86 11.44
CA VAL A 178 -5.14 2.33 12.38
C VAL A 178 -4.67 2.62 13.81
N GLU A 179 -5.57 3.06 14.67
CA GLU A 179 -5.31 3.29 16.08
C GLU A 179 -5.83 2.15 16.97
N PHE A 180 -6.91 1.52 16.51
CA PHE A 180 -7.61 0.44 17.18
C PHE A 180 -8.29 -0.45 16.13
N MET A 181 -8.33 -1.77 16.35
CA MET A 181 -9.09 -2.69 15.51
C MET A 181 -9.53 -3.93 16.30
N SER A 182 -10.80 -4.27 16.14
CA SER A 182 -11.40 -5.54 16.61
C SER A 182 -12.17 -6.21 15.48
N LEU A 183 -12.22 -7.54 15.53
CA LEU A 183 -13.04 -8.35 14.64
C LEU A 183 -14.24 -8.88 15.42
N GLY A 184 -15.43 -8.74 14.85
CA GLY A 184 -16.70 -9.22 15.42
C GLY A 184 -17.20 -10.46 14.68
N VAL A 185 -17.59 -11.46 15.43
CA VAL A 185 -18.22 -12.69 14.91
C VAL A 185 -19.55 -12.95 15.63
N ALA A 186 -20.40 -13.78 15.05
CA ALA A 186 -21.66 -14.15 15.69
C ALA A 186 -21.40 -14.74 17.09
N LYS A 187 -22.24 -14.40 18.07
CA LYS A 187 -22.08 -14.86 19.43
C LYS A 187 -22.01 -16.39 19.51
N GLY A 188 -20.98 -16.88 20.18
CA GLY A 188 -20.74 -18.31 20.35
C GLY A 188 -20.10 -19.02 19.14
N ALA A 189 -19.80 -18.30 18.05
CA ALA A 189 -18.99 -18.84 16.96
C ALA A 189 -17.56 -19.12 17.43
N LYS A 190 -16.93 -20.14 16.86
CA LYS A 190 -15.51 -20.39 17.11
C LYS A 190 -14.67 -19.26 16.52
N PHE A 191 -13.69 -18.81 17.27
CA PHE A 191 -12.72 -17.82 16.83
C PHE A 191 -11.32 -18.20 17.31
N GLU A 192 -10.35 -18.12 16.41
CA GLU A 192 -8.93 -18.34 16.68
C GLU A 192 -8.11 -17.27 15.97
N GLY A 193 -7.43 -16.40 16.72
CA GLY A 193 -6.41 -15.51 16.17
C GLY A 193 -5.17 -16.30 15.78
N LEU A 194 -4.64 -16.09 14.57
CA LEU A 194 -3.44 -16.78 14.08
C LEU A 194 -2.21 -15.91 14.27
N ALA A 195 -1.21 -16.41 14.97
CA ALA A 195 0.04 -15.72 15.19
C ALA A 195 0.70 -15.27 13.87
N PRO A 196 1.40 -14.11 13.85
CA PRO A 196 2.14 -13.64 12.69
C PRO A 196 3.19 -14.67 12.24
N ARG A 197 3.30 -14.85 10.92
CA ARG A 197 4.35 -15.70 10.34
C ARG A 197 5.70 -14.96 10.39
N VAL A 198 6.77 -15.74 10.43
CA VAL A 198 8.15 -15.22 10.46
C VAL A 198 8.78 -15.20 9.06
N LYS A 199 9.95 -14.55 8.93
CA LYS A 199 10.73 -14.43 7.69
C LYS A 199 9.93 -13.83 6.52
N PRO A 200 9.52 -12.56 6.63
CA PRO A 200 8.78 -11.88 5.58
C PRO A 200 9.63 -11.61 4.34
N ILE A 201 8.97 -11.43 3.19
CA ILE A 201 9.56 -10.71 2.08
C ILE A 201 9.41 -9.22 2.40
N VAL A 202 10.52 -8.50 2.45
CA VAL A 202 10.55 -7.06 2.78
C VAL A 202 10.67 -6.24 1.51
N PHE A 203 9.67 -5.42 1.23
CA PHE A 203 9.69 -4.46 0.13
C PHE A 203 10.05 -3.07 0.67
N TYR A 204 11.13 -2.50 0.18
CA TYR A 204 11.48 -1.10 0.40
C TYR A 204 11.31 -0.33 -0.91
N GLY A 205 10.39 0.65 -0.93
CA GLY A 205 10.07 1.34 -2.17
C GLY A 205 9.29 2.64 -1.99
N THR A 206 8.56 2.99 -3.03
CA THR A 206 7.95 4.29 -3.25
C THR A 206 6.44 4.31 -2.95
N SER A 207 5.70 5.29 -3.51
CA SER A 207 4.23 5.33 -3.50
C SER A 207 3.61 4.09 -4.17
N ILE A 208 4.27 3.54 -5.19
CA ILE A 208 3.80 2.34 -5.89
C ILE A 208 3.84 1.13 -4.94
N THR A 209 4.94 0.96 -4.22
CA THR A 209 5.06 -0.07 -3.19
C THR A 209 4.08 0.18 -2.03
N HIS A 210 3.91 1.44 -1.61
CA HIS A 210 2.93 1.83 -0.58
C HIS A 210 1.49 1.45 -0.98
N GLY A 211 1.17 1.51 -2.28
CA GLY A 211 -0.11 1.09 -2.85
C GLY A 211 -0.97 2.22 -3.38
N ALA A 212 -0.35 3.33 -3.82
CA ALA A 212 -1.08 4.45 -4.43
C ALA A 212 -1.93 3.98 -5.61
N CYS A 213 -3.16 4.47 -5.68
CA CYS A 213 -4.18 4.17 -6.70
C CYS A 213 -4.77 2.75 -6.66
N ALA A 214 -4.38 1.89 -5.72
CA ALA A 214 -5.08 0.62 -5.53
C ALA A 214 -6.53 0.85 -5.07
N SER A 215 -7.48 0.14 -5.67
CA SER A 215 -8.90 0.26 -5.29
C SER A 215 -9.18 -0.24 -3.86
N ARG A 216 -8.36 -1.15 -3.34
CA ARG A 216 -8.45 -1.77 -2.01
C ARG A 216 -7.10 -2.36 -1.60
N PRO A 217 -6.82 -2.54 -0.30
CA PRO A 217 -5.52 -2.98 0.20
C PRO A 217 -4.96 -4.25 -0.42
N GLY A 218 -5.76 -5.26 -0.63
CA GLY A 218 -5.30 -6.53 -1.19
C GLY A 218 -4.88 -6.47 -2.67
N MET A 219 -5.13 -5.36 -3.38
CA MET A 219 -4.76 -5.22 -4.79
C MET A 219 -3.34 -4.70 -5.02
N VAL A 220 -2.65 -4.23 -3.99
CA VAL A 220 -1.23 -3.87 -4.13
C VAL A 220 -0.40 -5.11 -4.48
N HIS A 221 0.53 -4.99 -5.43
CA HIS A 221 1.35 -6.12 -5.89
C HIS A 221 2.05 -6.87 -4.76
N THR A 222 2.49 -6.17 -3.71
CA THR A 222 3.11 -6.79 -2.53
C THR A 222 2.15 -7.77 -1.85
N ASN A 223 0.89 -7.36 -1.64
CA ASN A 223 -0.13 -8.20 -1.00
C ASN A 223 -0.62 -9.34 -1.93
N ILE A 224 -0.67 -9.09 -3.24
CA ILE A 224 -0.93 -10.13 -4.25
C ILE A 224 0.16 -11.21 -4.17
N LEU A 225 1.43 -10.79 -4.14
CA LEU A 225 2.59 -11.70 -4.03
C LEU A 225 2.57 -12.47 -2.70
N GLY A 226 2.24 -11.83 -1.59
CA GLY A 226 2.08 -12.49 -0.29
C GLY A 226 1.09 -13.65 -0.36
N ARG A 227 -0.06 -13.46 -1.02
CA ARG A 227 -1.05 -14.53 -1.21
C ARG A 227 -0.60 -15.61 -2.20
N LYS A 228 0.04 -15.23 -3.32
CA LYS A 228 0.54 -16.18 -4.34
C LYS A 228 1.69 -17.06 -3.84
N LEU A 229 2.55 -16.50 -3.01
CA LEU A 229 3.70 -17.20 -2.44
C LEU A 229 3.39 -17.83 -1.08
N ASP A 230 2.22 -17.54 -0.51
CA ASP A 230 1.82 -17.86 0.86
C ASP A 230 2.88 -17.47 1.90
N MET A 231 3.33 -16.21 1.83
CA MET A 231 4.37 -15.65 2.69
C MET A 231 3.93 -14.34 3.34
N PRO A 232 4.44 -14.04 4.55
CA PRO A 232 4.25 -12.73 5.16
C PRO A 232 4.99 -11.67 4.35
N ILE A 233 4.39 -10.48 4.28
CA ILE A 233 4.97 -9.32 3.59
C ILE A 233 5.20 -8.21 4.60
N VAL A 234 6.32 -7.53 4.46
CA VAL A 234 6.56 -6.22 5.06
C VAL A 234 6.62 -5.19 3.93
N ASN A 235 5.72 -4.24 3.97
CA ASN A 235 5.65 -3.14 3.01
C ASN A 235 6.25 -1.87 3.62
N LEU A 236 7.47 -1.51 3.21
CA LEU A 236 8.13 -0.26 3.52
C LEU A 236 8.11 0.67 2.30
N GLY A 237 6.94 0.80 1.68
CA GLY A 237 6.67 1.84 0.70
C GLY A 237 6.52 3.20 1.37
N PHE A 238 7.25 4.20 0.88
CA PHE A 238 7.23 5.57 1.37
C PHE A 238 7.02 6.53 0.21
N SER A 239 5.78 6.98 0.03
CA SER A 239 5.34 7.84 -1.06
C SER A 239 6.27 9.06 -1.24
N GLY A 240 6.90 9.20 -2.40
CA GLY A 240 7.87 10.27 -2.69
C GLY A 240 9.21 10.16 -1.93
N ASN A 241 9.37 9.22 -0.99
CA ASN A 241 10.48 9.17 -0.04
C ASN A 241 11.17 7.79 0.07
N GLY A 242 10.83 6.82 -0.75
CA GLY A 242 11.62 5.59 -0.92
C GLY A 242 12.82 5.87 -1.82
N ARG A 243 14.00 6.18 -1.24
CA ARG A 243 15.16 6.73 -1.97
C ARG A 243 16.48 6.08 -1.62
N MET A 244 16.45 4.79 -1.25
CA MET A 244 17.64 4.04 -0.83
C MET A 244 18.41 4.72 0.31
N ASP A 245 17.69 5.31 1.29
CA ASP A 245 18.31 6.03 2.39
C ASP A 245 18.97 5.05 3.36
N ARG A 246 20.19 5.39 3.79
CA ARG A 246 21.01 4.60 4.70
C ARG A 246 20.29 4.31 6.02
N GLU A 247 19.59 5.30 6.55
CA GLU A 247 18.87 5.21 7.83
C GLU A 247 17.73 4.19 7.78
N VAL A 248 17.06 4.03 6.63
CA VAL A 248 16.10 2.95 6.41
C VAL A 248 16.85 1.62 6.26
N GLY A 249 18.02 1.62 5.60
CA GLY A 249 18.93 0.47 5.51
C GLY A 249 19.31 -0.09 6.87
N ASP A 250 19.55 0.76 7.87
CA ASP A 250 19.86 0.34 9.26
C ASP A 250 18.74 -0.51 9.88
N TYR A 251 17.49 -0.21 9.55
CA TYR A 251 16.33 -1.02 9.98
C TYR A 251 16.17 -2.29 9.15
N LEU A 252 16.41 -2.23 7.84
CA LEU A 252 16.39 -3.43 6.98
C LEU A 252 17.39 -4.48 7.46
N CYS A 253 18.60 -4.06 7.85
CA CYS A 253 19.65 -4.94 8.35
C CYS A 253 19.25 -5.74 9.60
N GLN A 254 18.31 -5.24 10.39
CA GLN A 254 17.85 -5.90 11.62
C GLN A 254 16.75 -6.95 11.36
N VAL A 255 16.04 -6.87 10.22
CA VAL A 255 14.95 -7.81 9.91
C VAL A 255 15.52 -9.16 9.43
N ASP A 256 15.07 -10.27 10.02
CA ASP A 256 15.32 -11.61 9.48
C ASP A 256 14.33 -11.88 8.34
N ALA A 257 14.68 -11.41 7.14
CA ALA A 257 13.85 -11.51 5.94
C ALA A 257 14.12 -12.78 5.14
N ALA A 258 13.10 -13.28 4.45
CA ALA A 258 13.27 -14.30 3.42
C ALA A 258 13.90 -13.72 2.14
N ALA A 259 13.58 -12.47 1.81
CA ALA A 259 14.16 -11.71 0.71
C ALA A 259 13.93 -10.20 0.93
N TYR A 260 14.83 -9.38 0.35
CA TYR A 260 14.67 -7.93 0.26
C TYR A 260 14.40 -7.52 -1.19
N VAL A 261 13.37 -6.73 -1.40
CA VAL A 261 13.04 -6.14 -2.70
C VAL A 261 13.25 -4.63 -2.60
N ILE A 262 14.21 -4.11 -3.36
CA ILE A 262 14.57 -2.68 -3.38
C ILE A 262 13.95 -2.06 -4.62
N ASP A 263 12.86 -1.32 -4.41
CA ASP A 263 11.96 -0.79 -5.44
C ASP A 263 11.85 0.74 -5.32
N CYS A 264 13.00 1.43 -5.27
CA CYS A 264 13.09 2.85 -4.95
C CYS A 264 13.24 3.76 -6.17
N LEU A 265 13.56 3.23 -7.36
CA LEU A 265 13.89 4.02 -8.54
C LEU A 265 12.87 5.11 -8.90
N PRO A 266 11.54 4.90 -8.81
CA PRO A 266 10.57 5.93 -9.18
C PRO A 266 10.74 7.27 -8.43
N ASN A 267 11.44 7.28 -7.29
CA ASN A 267 11.70 8.50 -6.51
C ASN A 267 13.13 9.04 -6.63
N MET A 268 13.95 8.48 -7.54
CA MET A 268 15.38 8.77 -7.63
C MET A 268 15.76 9.34 -9.00
N GLN A 269 16.79 10.16 -9.03
CA GLN A 269 17.48 10.57 -10.26
C GLN A 269 18.62 9.58 -10.56
N PRO A 270 19.11 9.45 -11.79
CA PRO A 270 20.23 8.55 -12.14
C PRO A 270 21.47 8.75 -11.26
N ALA A 271 21.79 10.00 -10.91
CA ALA A 271 22.90 10.32 -10.01
C ALA A 271 22.69 9.78 -8.58
N ASP A 272 21.44 9.82 -8.07
CA ASP A 272 21.12 9.26 -6.75
C ASP A 272 21.24 7.73 -6.76
N VAL A 273 20.79 7.07 -7.83
CA VAL A 273 20.92 5.60 -8.00
C VAL A 273 22.40 5.21 -7.97
N THR A 274 23.22 5.90 -8.74
CA THR A 274 24.68 5.67 -8.77
C THR A 274 25.31 5.85 -7.38
N ALA A 275 24.88 6.87 -6.64
CA ALA A 275 25.48 7.18 -5.34
C ALA A 275 25.00 6.23 -4.22
N LYS A 276 23.76 5.73 -4.26
CA LYS A 276 23.13 5.07 -3.11
C LYS A 276 22.92 3.56 -3.26
N CYS A 277 22.80 3.02 -4.50
CA CYS A 277 22.43 1.61 -4.69
C CYS A 277 23.51 0.66 -4.13
N ILE A 278 24.76 0.82 -4.54
CA ILE A 278 25.87 -0.03 -4.07
C ILE A 278 26.05 0.07 -2.56
N PRO A 279 26.08 1.26 -1.92
CA PRO A 279 26.15 1.38 -0.46
C PRO A 279 25.03 0.64 0.26
N LEU A 280 23.75 0.79 -0.16
CA LEU A 280 22.63 0.11 0.48
C LEU A 280 22.73 -1.42 0.36
N VAL A 281 23.04 -1.93 -0.82
CA VAL A 281 23.19 -3.39 -1.01
C VAL A 281 24.31 -3.94 -0.15
N LYS A 282 25.45 -3.26 -0.07
CA LYS A 282 26.56 -3.66 0.80
C LYS A 282 26.19 -3.58 2.29
N GLN A 283 25.46 -2.56 2.68
CA GLN A 283 24.95 -2.41 4.05
C GLN A 283 24.07 -3.60 4.44
N ILE A 284 23.09 -3.96 3.60
CA ILE A 284 22.24 -5.13 3.84
C ILE A 284 23.08 -6.41 3.83
N ARG A 285 23.98 -6.58 2.88
CA ARG A 285 24.79 -7.78 2.70
C ARG A 285 25.75 -8.01 3.90
N SER A 286 26.28 -6.95 4.50
CA SER A 286 27.13 -7.05 5.68
C SER A 286 26.42 -7.65 6.90
N ALA A 287 25.12 -7.38 7.04
CA ALA A 287 24.29 -7.91 8.12
C ALA A 287 23.58 -9.24 7.75
N ARG A 288 23.35 -9.48 6.46
CA ARG A 288 22.57 -10.59 5.91
C ARG A 288 23.32 -11.23 4.76
N ASN A 289 24.30 -12.06 5.08
CA ASN A 289 25.30 -12.58 4.16
C ASN A 289 24.74 -13.31 2.92
N SER A 290 23.59 -14.03 3.07
CA SER A 290 23.05 -14.89 2.03
C SER A 290 21.58 -14.61 1.66
N THR A 291 20.89 -13.71 2.38
CA THR A 291 19.49 -13.41 2.07
C THR A 291 19.36 -12.81 0.67
N PRO A 292 18.45 -13.30 -0.20
CA PRO A 292 18.24 -12.73 -1.51
C PRO A 292 17.97 -11.24 -1.48
N ILE A 293 18.59 -10.48 -2.38
CA ILE A 293 18.29 -9.06 -2.63
C ILE A 293 17.85 -8.93 -4.08
N ILE A 294 16.70 -8.32 -4.31
CA ILE A 294 16.14 -8.10 -5.64
C ILE A 294 16.14 -6.59 -5.90
N LEU A 295 16.87 -6.15 -6.93
CA LEU A 295 16.83 -4.77 -7.42
C LEU A 295 15.78 -4.66 -8.50
N VAL A 296 14.97 -3.62 -8.46
CA VAL A 296 13.84 -3.43 -9.36
C VAL A 296 14.02 -2.13 -10.13
N GLU A 297 14.00 -2.21 -11.46
CA GLU A 297 13.90 -1.02 -12.30
C GLU A 297 12.57 -0.31 -12.08
N ASP A 298 12.57 0.97 -12.34
CA ASP A 298 11.40 1.83 -12.37
C ASP A 298 10.43 1.40 -13.50
N ARG A 299 9.15 1.58 -13.27
CA ARG A 299 8.12 1.38 -14.30
C ARG A 299 8.15 2.58 -15.23
N ARG A 300 8.23 2.34 -16.54
CA ARG A 300 8.05 3.41 -17.51
C ARG A 300 6.67 4.04 -17.33
N PHE A 301 6.59 5.37 -17.43
CA PHE A 301 5.30 6.03 -17.45
C PHE A 301 4.49 5.55 -18.65
N THR A 302 3.21 5.25 -18.46
CA THR A 302 2.36 4.72 -19.53
C THR A 302 2.19 5.70 -20.70
N ASN A 303 2.60 6.96 -20.53
CA ASN A 303 2.60 7.99 -21.59
C ASN A 303 4.02 8.42 -22.00
N ASP A 304 5.07 7.68 -21.65
CA ASP A 304 6.45 8.05 -22.01
C ASP A 304 6.71 7.94 -23.52
N TRP A 305 5.93 7.12 -24.22
CA TRP A 305 6.00 6.95 -25.67
C TRP A 305 5.81 8.27 -26.45
N ILE A 306 5.10 9.25 -25.88
CA ILE A 306 4.87 10.59 -26.46
C ILE A 306 5.71 11.68 -25.77
N LEU A 307 6.41 11.38 -24.69
CA LEU A 307 7.18 12.30 -23.86
C LEU A 307 8.69 11.95 -23.87
N PRO A 308 9.47 12.40 -24.88
CA PRO A 308 10.86 11.99 -25.03
C PRO A 308 11.74 12.22 -23.79
N ALA A 309 11.50 13.31 -23.05
CA ALA A 309 12.24 13.60 -21.81
C ALA A 309 11.94 12.58 -20.70
N LYS A 310 10.70 12.09 -20.61
CA LYS A 310 10.32 11.04 -19.65
C LYS A 310 10.89 9.69 -20.06
N HIS A 311 10.79 9.35 -21.34
CA HIS A 311 11.41 8.14 -21.88
C HIS A 311 12.91 8.10 -21.60
N LYS A 312 13.62 9.20 -21.88
CA LYS A 312 15.06 9.32 -21.57
C LYS A 312 15.34 9.19 -20.08
N PHE A 313 14.54 9.81 -19.23
CA PHE A 313 14.70 9.73 -17.77
C PHE A 313 14.64 8.28 -17.27
N HIS A 314 13.66 7.49 -17.70
CA HIS A 314 13.55 6.07 -17.33
C HIS A 314 14.73 5.27 -17.88
N THR A 315 15.13 5.54 -19.12
CA THR A 315 16.27 4.87 -19.74
C THR A 315 17.58 5.11 -18.97
N ASP A 316 17.83 6.35 -18.57
CA ASP A 316 19.00 6.73 -17.78
C ASP A 316 18.96 6.10 -16.36
N ASN A 317 17.79 6.06 -15.72
CA ASN A 317 17.61 5.42 -14.41
C ASN A 317 17.85 3.90 -14.47
N HIS A 318 17.30 3.24 -15.49
CA HIS A 318 17.53 1.81 -15.70
C HIS A 318 19.02 1.53 -15.95
N ALA A 319 19.69 2.34 -16.79
CA ALA A 319 21.12 2.21 -17.04
C ALA A 319 21.95 2.37 -15.76
N ALA A 320 21.62 3.35 -14.91
CA ALA A 320 22.31 3.57 -13.64
C ALA A 320 22.13 2.38 -12.67
N LEU A 321 20.91 1.81 -12.56
CA LEU A 321 20.69 0.64 -11.73
C LEU A 321 21.38 -0.59 -12.24
N ARG A 322 21.37 -0.81 -13.56
CA ARG A 322 22.03 -1.95 -14.21
C ARG A 322 23.54 -1.90 -13.99
N ALA A 323 24.16 -0.73 -14.18
CA ALA A 323 25.57 -0.54 -13.90
C ALA A 323 25.93 -0.83 -12.43
N ALA A 324 25.09 -0.41 -11.49
CA ALA A 324 25.27 -0.71 -10.09
C ALA A 324 25.13 -2.22 -9.81
N TYR A 325 24.17 -2.90 -10.43
CA TYR A 325 23.97 -4.35 -10.32
C TYR A 325 25.18 -5.13 -10.85
N GLU A 326 25.65 -4.81 -12.06
CA GLU A 326 26.82 -5.45 -12.70
C GLU A 326 28.07 -5.24 -11.84
N SER A 327 28.31 -4.03 -11.37
CA SER A 327 29.44 -3.72 -10.48
C SER A 327 29.39 -4.51 -9.16
N LEU A 328 28.19 -4.73 -8.60
CA LEU A 328 28.03 -5.55 -7.39
C LEU A 328 28.37 -7.02 -7.64
N LEU A 329 27.99 -7.56 -8.81
CA LEU A 329 28.36 -8.93 -9.21
C LEU A 329 29.88 -9.08 -9.41
N GLU A 330 30.52 -8.11 -10.07
CA GLU A 330 31.99 -8.07 -10.24
C GLU A 330 32.73 -8.02 -8.89
N GLN A 331 32.13 -7.36 -7.89
CA GLN A 331 32.65 -7.31 -6.52
C GLN A 331 32.35 -8.58 -5.72
N GLY A 332 31.80 -9.63 -6.32
CA GLY A 332 31.52 -10.91 -5.69
C GLY A 332 30.28 -10.94 -4.79
N ILE A 333 29.37 -9.97 -4.92
CA ILE A 333 28.08 -10.00 -4.21
C ILE A 333 27.21 -11.08 -4.85
N THR A 334 26.90 -12.11 -4.09
CA THR A 334 26.07 -13.26 -4.53
C THR A 334 24.62 -13.10 -4.09
N ASN A 335 23.74 -13.98 -4.62
CA ASN A 335 22.31 -14.00 -4.34
C ASN A 335 21.64 -12.64 -4.56
N LEU A 336 22.05 -11.98 -5.63
CA LEU A 336 21.53 -10.71 -6.11
C LEU A 336 20.71 -10.98 -7.38
N HIS A 337 19.48 -10.49 -7.41
CA HIS A 337 18.52 -10.68 -8.50
C HIS A 337 18.08 -9.35 -9.06
N TYR A 338 17.50 -9.36 -10.26
CA TYR A 338 17.12 -8.15 -10.97
C TYR A 338 15.76 -8.30 -11.64
N ILE A 339 14.95 -7.25 -11.59
CA ILE A 339 13.68 -7.15 -12.30
C ILE A 339 13.73 -5.95 -13.23
N HIS A 340 13.52 -6.22 -14.53
CA HIS A 340 13.42 -5.19 -15.57
C HIS A 340 12.11 -4.43 -15.49
N GLY A 341 12.15 -3.13 -15.83
CA GLY A 341 11.02 -2.22 -15.68
C GLY A 341 10.05 -2.20 -16.85
N ASP A 342 10.50 -2.58 -18.03
CA ASP A 342 9.81 -2.29 -19.29
C ASP A 342 8.38 -2.84 -19.38
N HIS A 343 8.07 -4.01 -18.82
CA HIS A 343 6.76 -4.65 -18.94
C HIS A 343 5.95 -4.68 -17.62
N LEU A 344 6.38 -3.92 -16.61
CA LEU A 344 5.75 -3.96 -15.30
C LEU A 344 4.30 -3.46 -15.30
N TYR A 345 3.93 -2.58 -16.25
CA TYR A 345 2.56 -2.12 -16.46
C TYR A 345 1.87 -2.77 -17.68
N GLY A 346 2.57 -3.63 -18.42
CA GLY A 346 2.15 -4.16 -19.71
C GLY A 346 2.43 -3.17 -20.85
N ASP A 347 2.05 -3.54 -22.07
CA ASP A 347 2.44 -2.84 -23.30
C ASP A 347 1.29 -2.01 -23.92
N ASP A 348 0.11 -2.02 -23.28
CA ASP A 348 -1.12 -1.36 -23.76
C ASP A 348 -1.37 0.03 -23.16
N THR A 349 -0.47 0.51 -22.31
CA THR A 349 -0.55 1.79 -21.61
C THR A 349 -1.64 1.92 -20.53
N GLU A 350 -2.41 0.85 -20.25
CA GLU A 350 -3.59 0.88 -19.36
C GLU A 350 -3.26 0.55 -17.89
N GLY A 351 -2.00 0.30 -17.55
CA GLY A 351 -1.57 -0.17 -16.22
C GLY A 351 -1.47 0.90 -15.13
N ALA A 352 -1.74 2.17 -15.43
CA ALA A 352 -1.60 3.27 -14.47
C ALA A 352 -2.81 4.21 -14.45
N THR A 353 -3.01 4.90 -13.30
CA THR A 353 -4.09 5.87 -13.11
C THR A 353 -3.69 7.28 -13.60
N ASP A 354 -2.41 7.67 -13.40
CA ASP A 354 -1.87 9.00 -13.67
C ASP A 354 -0.54 8.93 -14.44
N ALA A 355 -0.40 7.95 -15.28
CA ALA A 355 0.79 7.53 -16.00
C ALA A 355 1.91 6.93 -15.14
N SER A 356 1.98 7.24 -13.85
CA SER A 356 3.05 6.82 -12.93
C SER A 356 2.59 5.74 -11.93
N HIS A 357 1.42 5.93 -11.31
CA HIS A 357 0.93 5.05 -10.26
C HIS A 357 0.00 3.96 -10.80
N ALA A 358 0.32 2.73 -10.45
CA ALA A 358 -0.44 1.56 -10.88
C ALA A 358 -1.91 1.63 -10.47
N ASN A 359 -2.80 1.32 -11.41
CA ASN A 359 -4.15 0.88 -11.07
C ASN A 359 -4.16 -0.62 -10.72
N ASP A 360 -5.31 -1.22 -10.44
CA ASP A 360 -5.40 -2.64 -10.08
C ASP A 360 -4.85 -3.57 -11.17
N LEU A 361 -5.02 -3.22 -12.45
CA LEU A 361 -4.47 -3.97 -13.57
C LEU A 361 -2.94 -3.92 -13.57
N GLY A 362 -2.36 -2.73 -13.38
CA GLY A 362 -0.91 -2.56 -13.27
C GLY A 362 -0.32 -3.29 -12.06
N PHE A 363 -0.99 -3.28 -10.91
CA PHE A 363 -0.54 -4.06 -9.75
C PHE A 363 -0.57 -5.57 -10.00
N MET A 364 -1.59 -6.07 -10.70
CA MET A 364 -1.67 -7.49 -11.06
C MET A 364 -0.52 -7.87 -12.02
N ARG A 365 -0.24 -7.03 -13.04
CA ARG A 365 0.84 -7.22 -13.99
C ARG A 365 2.21 -7.22 -13.32
N GLN A 366 2.47 -6.26 -12.43
CA GLN A 366 3.69 -6.26 -11.61
C GLN A 366 3.84 -7.56 -10.83
N ALA A 367 2.79 -8.01 -10.16
CA ALA A 367 2.85 -9.26 -9.40
C ALA A 367 3.19 -10.48 -10.29
N LEU A 368 2.71 -10.52 -11.54
CA LEU A 368 3.06 -11.59 -12.49
C LEU A 368 4.54 -11.55 -12.89
N VAL A 369 5.15 -10.38 -13.04
CA VAL A 369 6.58 -10.23 -13.37
C VAL A 369 7.48 -10.53 -12.16
N PHE A 370 7.07 -10.09 -10.96
CA PHE A 370 7.83 -10.30 -9.73
C PHE A 370 7.81 -11.75 -9.26
N GLU A 371 6.69 -12.45 -9.44
CA GLU A 371 6.48 -13.81 -8.88
C GLU A 371 7.57 -14.80 -9.30
N PRO A 372 7.91 -14.98 -10.60
CA PRO A 372 8.93 -15.96 -11.00
C PRO A 372 10.33 -15.61 -10.46
N VAL A 373 10.69 -14.32 -10.38
CA VAL A 373 11.98 -13.90 -9.82
C VAL A 373 12.03 -14.19 -8.33
N LEU A 374 10.94 -13.88 -7.59
CA LEU A 374 10.85 -14.19 -6.17
C LEU A 374 10.87 -15.70 -5.91
N ARG A 375 10.14 -16.51 -6.69
CA ARG A 375 10.21 -17.98 -6.56
C ARG A 375 11.63 -18.50 -6.75
N LYS A 376 12.32 -18.06 -7.79
CA LYS A 376 13.73 -18.41 -8.02
C LYS A 376 14.61 -17.98 -6.85
N ALA A 377 14.47 -16.76 -6.37
CA ALA A 377 15.26 -16.23 -5.26
C ALA A 377 15.01 -16.99 -3.95
N LEU A 378 13.81 -17.47 -3.73
CA LEU A 378 13.39 -18.23 -2.54
C LEU A 378 13.61 -19.75 -2.68
N GLY A 379 14.10 -20.24 -3.83
CA GLY A 379 14.30 -21.68 -4.08
C GLY A 379 12.98 -22.46 -4.19
N ARG A 380 11.91 -21.87 -4.76
CA ARG A 380 10.55 -22.45 -4.84
C ARG A 380 10.07 -22.57 -6.29
#